data_ed93fe731f6d5be97c5c2669b7282f3a
#
_entry.id   ed93fe731f6d5be97c5c2669b7282f3a
#
_cell.length_a   1.000
_cell.length_b   1.000
_cell.length_c   1.000
_cell.angle_alpha   90.00
_cell.angle_beta   90.00
_cell.angle_gamma   90.00
#
_symmetry.space_group_name_H-M   'P 1'
#
loop_
_entity.id
_entity.type
_entity.pdbx_description
1 polymer ?
#
loop_
_entity_poly.entity_id
_entity_poly.type
_entity_poly.pdbx_seq_one_letter_code
_entity_poly.pdbx_strand_id
1 'polypeptide(L)'
;MRLWDTLGMRHALIMLLLAISMTAAPAIGFGQTASKAEAQVAQEIAKCMVQNAPTDWRKLFMIIELSEPNAPSGRVRYMATRDFSPDPAAYQPCDPQLPAKLLMDAREAQPAERRGWTGARLIISSDGRFDLNYDYPK
;
A
#
# COMPACT_ATOMS: atom_id res chain seq x y z
N MET A 1 69.49 -12.68 4.28
CA MET A 1 68.97 -12.56 4.40
C MET A 1 67.95 -12.08 4.52
N ARG A 2 67.27 -11.67 4.63
CA ARG A 2 66.39 -11.09 4.85
C ARG A 2 65.58 -10.55 3.94
N LEU A 3 65.03 -10.86 3.22
CA LEU A 3 64.30 -10.41 2.24
C LEU A 3 62.93 -10.56 2.46
N TRP A 4 62.56 -11.12 3.31
CA TRP A 4 61.20 -11.34 3.64
C TRP A 4 60.52 -10.14 3.99
N ASP A 5 61.12 -9.33 4.37
CA ASP A 5 60.58 -8.16 4.87
C ASP A 5 59.71 -7.52 3.94
N THR A 6 59.95 -7.63 2.82
CA THR A 6 59.20 -6.92 1.86
C THR A 6 57.88 -7.53 1.57
N LEU A 7 57.66 -8.61 2.12
CA LEU A 7 56.46 -9.23 1.79
C LEU A 7 55.27 -8.72 2.49
N GLY A 8 55.50 -8.14 3.55
CA GLY A 8 54.40 -7.74 4.37
C GLY A 8 53.51 -6.68 3.79
N MET A 9 54.09 -5.97 2.88
CA MET A 9 53.34 -4.83 2.53
C MET A 9 52.37 -5.00 1.49
N ARG A 10 52.41 -6.07 0.89
CA ARG A 10 51.54 -6.17 -0.22
C ARG A 10 50.16 -6.37 0.10
N HIS A 11 49.91 -6.75 1.22
CA HIS A 11 48.60 -7.16 1.55
C HIS A 11 47.71 -6.06 2.01
N ALA A 12 48.29 -5.04 2.34
CA ALA A 12 47.53 -3.91 2.83
C ALA A 12 46.66 -3.23 1.80
N LEU A 13 46.84 -3.62 0.62
CA LEU A 13 46.23 -2.87 -0.45
C LEU A 13 44.96 -3.44 -1.04
N ILE A 14 44.50 -4.48 -0.47
CA ILE A 14 43.27 -5.03 -0.95
C ILE A 14 42.16 -4.71 0.01
N MET A 15 42.05 -3.46 0.26
CA MET A 15 40.78 -2.91 0.68
C MET A 15 39.95 -2.72 -0.55
N LEU A 16 39.41 -3.80 -0.99
CA LEU A 16 38.41 -3.74 -1.99
C LEU A 16 37.19 -3.12 -1.32
N LEU A 17 37.04 -1.87 -1.53
CA LEU A 17 35.80 -1.18 -1.24
C LEU A 17 34.74 -1.78 -2.14
N LEU A 18 34.13 -2.78 -1.62
CA LEU A 18 32.84 -3.18 -2.12
C LEU A 18 31.86 -2.08 -1.76
N ALA A 19 31.81 -1.11 -2.59
CA ALA A 19 30.70 -0.20 -2.62
C ALA A 19 29.49 -1.04 -3.03
N ILE A 20 28.80 -1.51 -2.05
CA ILE A 20 27.46 -2.06 -2.27
C ILE A 20 26.61 -0.88 -2.64
N SER A 21 26.51 -0.64 -3.91
CA SER A 21 25.50 0.25 -4.41
C SER A 21 24.17 -0.43 -4.10
N MET A 22 23.58 -0.03 -3.02
CA MET A 22 22.18 -0.31 -2.80
C MET A 22 21.42 0.47 -3.85
N THR A 23 21.17 -0.16 -4.94
CA THR A 23 20.17 0.34 -5.85
C THR A 23 18.84 0.18 -5.14
N ALA A 24 18.38 1.27 -4.56
CA ALA A 24 17.02 1.31 -4.11
C ALA A 24 16.14 1.01 -5.31
N ALA A 25 15.42 -0.09 -5.25
CA ALA A 25 14.44 -0.39 -6.27
C ALA A 25 13.44 0.77 -6.31
N PRO A 26 13.16 1.33 -7.48
CA PRO A 26 12.16 2.37 -7.59
C PRO A 26 10.84 1.81 -7.09
N ALA A 27 10.23 2.51 -6.15
CA ALA A 27 8.89 2.20 -5.74
C ALA A 27 8.01 2.25 -6.98
N ILE A 28 7.48 1.12 -7.38
CA ILE A 28 6.65 1.03 -8.55
C ILE A 28 5.36 1.76 -8.26
N GLY A 29 5.09 2.72 -9.07
CA GLY A 29 4.07 3.67 -9.05
C GLY A 29 2.73 3.31 -8.48
N PHE A 30 2.52 3.80 -7.33
CA PHE A 30 1.20 4.21 -6.92
C PHE A 30 1.08 5.65 -7.36
N GLY A 31 0.00 6.05 -7.99
CA GLY A 31 -0.20 7.41 -8.49
C GLY A 31 -0.09 8.50 -7.45
N GLN A 32 -0.04 8.15 -6.20
CA GLN A 32 0.37 8.96 -5.07
C GLN A 32 1.24 8.09 -4.20
N THR A 33 2.40 8.61 -3.80
CA THR A 33 3.29 7.88 -2.91
C THR A 33 2.60 7.65 -1.57
N ALA A 34 2.01 6.48 -1.44
CA ALA A 34 1.48 6.05 -0.16
C ALA A 34 2.62 6.02 0.86
N SER A 35 2.40 6.58 2.03
CA SER A 35 3.36 6.44 3.11
C SER A 35 3.50 4.96 3.49
N LYS A 36 4.59 4.60 4.15
CA LYS A 36 4.78 3.23 4.62
C LYS A 36 3.61 2.78 5.51
N ALA A 37 3.08 3.68 6.32
CA ALA A 37 1.93 3.40 7.18
C ALA A 37 0.66 3.12 6.35
N GLU A 38 0.42 3.90 5.32
CA GLU A 38 -0.72 3.68 4.41
C GLU A 38 -0.60 2.34 3.67
N ALA A 39 0.61 1.98 3.25
CA ALA A 39 0.85 0.70 2.60
C ALA A 39 0.55 -0.48 3.54
N GLN A 40 0.93 -0.38 4.81
CA GLN A 40 0.61 -1.41 5.80
C GLN A 40 -0.89 -1.52 6.04
N VAL A 41 -1.58 -0.40 6.17
CA VAL A 41 -3.03 -0.37 6.35
C VAL A 41 -3.72 -0.98 5.13
N ALA A 42 -3.30 -0.64 3.92
CA ALA A 42 -3.84 -1.21 2.70
C ALA A 42 -3.67 -2.74 2.66
N GLN A 43 -2.54 -3.25 3.14
CA GLN A 43 -2.31 -4.70 3.23
C GLN A 43 -3.26 -5.37 4.23
N GLU A 44 -3.49 -4.77 5.39
CA GLU A 44 -4.43 -5.30 6.38
C GLU A 44 -5.88 -5.31 5.84
N ILE A 45 -6.26 -4.23 5.18
CA ILE A 45 -7.55 -4.14 4.51
C ILE A 45 -7.67 -5.23 3.43
N ALA A 46 -6.64 -5.40 2.63
CA ALA A 46 -6.61 -6.39 1.56
C ALA A 46 -6.82 -7.81 2.09
N LYS A 47 -6.21 -8.17 3.19
CA LYS A 47 -6.41 -9.48 3.82
C LYS A 47 -7.87 -9.74 4.13
N CYS A 48 -8.55 -8.77 4.69
CA CYS A 48 -9.97 -8.89 5.01
C CYS A 48 -10.82 -8.96 3.75
N MET A 49 -10.53 -8.14 2.76
CA MET A 49 -11.31 -8.10 1.53
C MET A 49 -11.18 -9.38 0.72
N VAL A 50 -9.99 -9.96 0.66
CA VAL A 50 -9.73 -11.16 -0.13
C VAL A 50 -10.36 -12.41 0.47
N GLN A 51 -10.52 -12.48 1.78
CA GLN A 51 -11.06 -13.66 2.45
C GLN A 51 -12.40 -14.14 1.91
N ASN A 52 -13.29 -13.21 1.60
CA ASN A 52 -14.62 -13.52 1.11
C ASN A 52 -14.83 -13.14 -0.35
N ALA A 53 -13.76 -12.84 -1.06
CA ALA A 53 -13.84 -12.50 -2.47
C ALA A 53 -14.34 -13.69 -3.29
N PRO A 54 -15.09 -13.44 -4.39
CA PRO A 54 -15.46 -14.52 -5.33
C PRO A 54 -14.22 -15.23 -5.86
N THR A 55 -14.33 -16.50 -6.18
CA THR A 55 -13.18 -17.31 -6.59
C THR A 55 -12.46 -16.78 -7.84
N ASP A 56 -13.17 -16.15 -8.72
CA ASP A 56 -12.68 -15.62 -9.99
C ASP A 56 -12.60 -14.09 -9.99
N TRP A 57 -12.37 -13.49 -8.81
CA TRP A 57 -12.29 -12.04 -8.74
C TRP A 57 -11.06 -11.50 -9.47
N ARG A 58 -11.22 -10.33 -10.05
CA ARG A 58 -10.15 -9.60 -10.75
C ARG A 58 -9.75 -8.35 -9.99
N LYS A 59 -10.73 -7.58 -9.58
CA LYS A 59 -10.52 -6.35 -8.77
C LYS A 59 -11.52 -6.30 -7.64
N LEU A 60 -11.04 -5.86 -6.49
CA LEU A 60 -11.85 -5.56 -5.33
C LEU A 60 -11.80 -4.06 -5.08
N PHE A 61 -12.93 -3.49 -4.74
CA PHE A 61 -13.08 -2.07 -4.49
C PHE A 61 -13.63 -1.84 -3.10
N MET A 62 -12.99 -0.94 -2.35
CA MET A 62 -13.59 -0.33 -1.17
C MET A 62 -13.76 1.15 -1.47
N ILE A 63 -14.96 1.67 -1.32
CA ILE A 63 -15.28 3.07 -1.56
C ILE A 63 -15.87 3.62 -0.28
N ILE A 64 -15.26 4.68 0.25
CA ILE A 64 -15.73 5.42 1.41
C ILE A 64 -16.17 6.80 0.96
N GLU A 65 -17.36 7.19 1.39
CA GLU A 65 -17.90 8.52 1.16
C GLU A 65 -18.26 9.16 2.51
N LEU A 66 -17.66 10.29 2.79
CA LEU A 66 -17.93 11.07 4.02
C LEU A 66 -18.86 12.22 3.70
N SER A 67 -19.72 12.59 4.66
CA SER A 67 -20.63 13.71 4.49
C SER A 67 -19.90 15.06 4.49
N GLU A 68 -18.78 15.12 5.18
CA GLU A 68 -17.98 16.34 5.32
C GLU A 68 -16.52 15.96 5.67
N PRO A 69 -15.56 16.87 5.49
CA PRO A 69 -14.20 16.64 5.93
C PRO A 69 -14.16 16.35 7.43
N ASN A 70 -13.33 15.39 7.82
CA ASN A 70 -13.15 14.97 9.22
C ASN A 70 -14.38 14.32 9.87
N ALA A 71 -15.38 13.92 9.09
CA ALA A 71 -16.49 13.15 9.63
C ALA A 71 -15.96 11.86 10.29
N PRO A 72 -16.53 11.43 11.44
CA PRO A 72 -16.04 10.24 12.15
C PRO A 72 -16.39 8.93 11.46
N SER A 73 -17.36 8.94 10.55
CA SER A 73 -17.80 7.77 9.80
C SER A 73 -18.38 8.19 8.46
N GLY A 74 -18.58 7.21 7.59
CA GLY A 74 -19.14 7.46 6.28
C GLY A 74 -19.83 6.21 5.71
N ARG A 75 -20.32 6.38 4.50
CA ARG A 75 -20.89 5.24 3.75
C ARG A 75 -19.75 4.45 3.14
N VAL A 76 -19.79 3.15 3.30
CA VAL A 76 -18.79 2.25 2.75
C VAL A 76 -19.45 1.26 1.81
N ARG A 77 -18.86 1.06 0.65
CA ARG A 77 -19.29 0.07 -0.32
C ARG A 77 -18.13 -0.83 -0.69
N TYR A 78 -18.43 -2.11 -0.83
CA TYR A 78 -17.47 -3.12 -1.28
C TYR A 78 -17.99 -3.75 -2.55
N MET A 79 -17.14 -3.80 -3.58
CA MET A 79 -17.52 -4.38 -4.87
C MET A 79 -16.37 -5.23 -5.41
N ALA A 80 -16.74 -6.18 -6.27
CA ALA A 80 -15.77 -7.05 -6.93
C ALA A 80 -16.11 -7.15 -8.42
N THR A 81 -15.07 -7.17 -9.25
CA THR A 81 -15.22 -7.63 -10.65
C THR A 81 -14.69 -9.04 -10.78
N ARG A 82 -15.24 -9.79 -11.73
CA ARG A 82 -14.91 -11.18 -11.97
C ARG A 82 -14.42 -11.37 -13.40
N ASP A 83 -13.80 -12.52 -13.68
CA ASP A 83 -13.23 -12.83 -15.00
C ASP A 83 -14.24 -12.68 -16.16
N PHE A 84 -15.46 -13.13 -15.94
CA PHE A 84 -16.47 -13.15 -16.98
C PHE A 84 -17.55 -12.08 -16.82
N SER A 85 -17.38 -11.20 -15.86
CA SER A 85 -18.33 -10.15 -15.56
C SER A 85 -17.58 -8.90 -15.14
N PRO A 86 -17.22 -8.01 -16.09
CA PRO A 86 -16.44 -6.81 -15.78
C PRO A 86 -17.21 -5.77 -14.97
N ASP A 87 -18.53 -5.91 -14.87
CA ASP A 87 -19.35 -4.98 -14.09
C ASP A 87 -19.16 -5.26 -12.60
N PRO A 88 -18.84 -4.24 -11.79
CA PRO A 88 -18.69 -4.43 -10.37
C PRO A 88 -19.99 -4.86 -9.70
N ALA A 89 -19.91 -5.88 -8.86
CA ALA A 89 -21.02 -6.35 -8.05
C ALA A 89 -20.67 -6.26 -6.56
N ALA A 90 -21.67 -5.93 -5.74
CA ALA A 90 -21.49 -5.84 -4.31
C ALA A 90 -21.11 -7.19 -3.71
N TYR A 91 -20.20 -7.17 -2.73
CA TYR A 91 -19.85 -8.34 -1.94
C TYR A 91 -19.49 -7.91 -0.51
N GLN A 92 -19.36 -8.87 0.39
CA GLN A 92 -19.01 -8.58 1.77
C GLN A 92 -17.59 -9.05 2.08
N PRO A 93 -16.73 -8.18 2.63
CA PRO A 93 -15.43 -8.59 3.11
C PRO A 93 -15.53 -9.46 4.38
N CYS A 94 -14.41 -9.83 4.98
CA CYS A 94 -14.39 -10.65 6.21
C CYS A 94 -15.23 -10.04 7.34
N ASP A 95 -15.20 -8.72 7.43
CA ASP A 95 -15.97 -7.91 8.36
C ASP A 95 -16.28 -6.60 7.65
N PRO A 96 -17.56 -6.22 7.47
CA PRO A 96 -17.92 -5.02 6.73
C PRO A 96 -17.47 -3.71 7.37
N GLN A 97 -17.14 -3.73 8.67
CA GLN A 97 -16.70 -2.52 9.37
C GLN A 97 -15.18 -2.39 9.47
N LEU A 98 -14.45 -3.47 9.45
CA LEU A 98 -13.01 -3.47 9.71
C LEU A 98 -12.19 -2.69 8.68
N PRO A 99 -12.35 -2.88 7.36
CA PRO A 99 -11.55 -2.13 6.39
C PRO A 99 -11.72 -0.62 6.50
N ALA A 100 -12.96 -0.17 6.66
CA ALA A 100 -13.24 1.25 6.82
C ALA A 100 -12.64 1.80 8.10
N LYS A 101 -12.76 1.07 9.21
CA LYS A 101 -12.17 1.47 10.48
C LYS A 101 -10.65 1.61 10.38
N LEU A 102 -9.98 0.66 9.77
CA LEU A 102 -8.53 0.72 9.59
C LEU A 102 -8.11 1.96 8.80
N LEU A 103 -8.82 2.29 7.73
CA LEU A 103 -8.49 3.47 6.93
C LEU A 103 -8.81 4.76 7.68
N MET A 104 -9.92 4.83 8.40
CA MET A 104 -10.28 5.99 9.21
C MET A 104 -9.29 6.22 10.36
N ASP A 105 -8.83 5.16 11.00
CA ASP A 105 -7.79 5.25 12.04
C ASP A 105 -6.46 5.74 11.44
N ALA A 106 -6.11 5.29 10.25
CA ALA A 106 -4.92 5.75 9.55
C ALA A 106 -5.01 7.24 9.17
N ARG A 107 -6.20 7.75 8.87
CA ARG A 107 -6.42 9.17 8.62
C ARG A 107 -5.95 10.04 9.77
N GLU A 108 -6.22 9.62 10.99
CA GLU A 108 -5.84 10.38 12.19
C GLU A 108 -4.32 10.52 12.34
N ALA A 109 -3.56 9.61 11.77
CA ALA A 109 -2.10 9.67 11.77
C ALA A 109 -1.51 10.49 10.63
N GLN A 110 -2.33 10.95 9.68
CA GLN A 110 -1.88 11.77 8.56
C GLN A 110 -1.66 13.23 9.01
N PRO A 111 -0.77 13.98 8.32
CA PRO A 111 -0.67 15.42 8.50
C PRO A 111 -2.01 16.12 8.27
N ALA A 112 -2.24 17.23 8.97
CA ALA A 112 -3.52 17.94 8.92
C ALA A 112 -3.96 18.28 7.50
N GLU A 113 -3.02 18.67 6.63
CA GLU A 113 -3.31 19.02 5.24
C GLU A 113 -3.77 17.82 4.40
N ARG A 114 -3.53 16.60 4.86
CA ARG A 114 -3.93 15.38 4.14
C ARG A 114 -5.17 14.71 4.72
N ARG A 115 -5.66 15.15 5.87
CA ARG A 115 -6.80 14.53 6.55
C ARG A 115 -8.16 14.97 6.05
N GLY A 116 -8.22 16.04 5.27
CA GLY A 116 -9.47 16.66 4.85
C GLY A 116 -10.19 16.03 3.67
N TRP A 117 -9.89 14.77 3.33
CA TRP A 117 -10.59 14.10 2.25
C TRP A 117 -12.03 13.73 2.61
N THR A 118 -12.90 13.75 1.61
CA THR A 118 -14.30 13.36 1.73
C THR A 118 -14.62 12.05 1.03
N GLY A 119 -13.67 11.49 0.34
CA GLY A 119 -13.81 10.18 -0.29
C GLY A 119 -12.49 9.45 -0.31
N ALA A 120 -12.56 8.13 -0.29
CA ALA A 120 -11.40 7.28 -0.47
C ALA A 120 -11.80 6.06 -1.30
N ARG A 121 -10.92 5.67 -2.19
CA ARG A 121 -11.11 4.48 -3.03
C ARG A 121 -9.87 3.62 -2.97
N LEU A 122 -10.03 2.41 -2.49
CA LEU A 122 -8.98 1.39 -2.53
C LEU A 122 -9.35 0.35 -3.58
N ILE A 123 -8.45 0.11 -4.52
CA ILE A 123 -8.60 -0.91 -5.56
C ILE A 123 -7.51 -1.94 -5.35
N ILE A 124 -7.89 -3.21 -5.24
CA ILE A 124 -6.96 -4.33 -5.12
C ILE A 124 -7.11 -5.17 -6.36
N SER A 125 -6.00 -5.43 -7.04
CA SER A 125 -5.98 -6.29 -8.22
C SER A 125 -5.54 -7.71 -7.85
N SER A 126 -6.02 -8.69 -8.60
CA SER A 126 -5.72 -10.10 -8.33
C SER A 126 -4.24 -10.47 -8.44
N ASP A 127 -3.44 -9.61 -9.07
CA ASP A 127 -1.99 -9.76 -9.13
C ASP A 127 -1.26 -9.20 -7.89
N GLY A 128 -1.99 -8.77 -6.88
CA GLY A 128 -1.42 -8.25 -5.63
C GLY A 128 -1.15 -6.75 -5.60
N ARG A 129 -1.40 -6.03 -6.69
CA ARG A 129 -1.26 -4.57 -6.70
C ARG A 129 -2.47 -3.93 -6.06
N PHE A 130 -2.24 -2.78 -5.44
CA PHE A 130 -3.32 -1.96 -4.91
C PHE A 130 -3.09 -0.49 -5.23
N ASP A 131 -4.18 0.26 -5.31
CA ASP A 131 -4.18 1.68 -5.57
C ASP A 131 -5.13 2.35 -4.59
N LEU A 132 -4.63 3.35 -3.87
CA LEU A 132 -5.40 4.09 -2.87
C LEU A 132 -5.45 5.56 -3.26
N ASN A 133 -6.64 6.05 -3.52
CA ASN A 133 -6.89 7.42 -3.94
C ASN A 133 -7.83 8.12 -2.98
N TYR A 134 -7.60 9.41 -2.76
CA TYR A 134 -8.43 10.25 -1.92
C TYR A 134 -9.04 11.39 -2.74
N ASP A 135 -10.30 11.70 -2.44
CA ASP A 135 -11.01 12.83 -3.01
C ASP A 135 -11.08 13.95 -1.97
N TYR A 136 -10.60 15.11 -2.34
CA TYR A 136 -10.62 16.28 -1.49
C TYR A 136 -11.69 17.25 -1.98
N PRO A 137 -12.38 17.99 -1.09
CA PRO A 137 -13.35 18.99 -1.50
C PRO A 137 -12.65 20.10 -2.29
N LYS A 138 -13.35 20.63 -3.29
CA LYS A 138 -12.87 21.74 -4.11
C LYS A 138 -13.08 23.08 -3.41
#